data_4653feaf3f2d2d4c4a3d91d60249c9e3
#
_entry.id   4653feaf3f2d2d4c4a3d91d60249c9e3
#
_cell.length_a   1.000
_cell.length_b   1.000
_cell.length_c   1.000
_cell.angle_alpha   90.00
_cell.angle_beta   90.00
_cell.angle_gamma   90.00
#
_symmetry.space_group_name_H-M   'P 1'
#
loop_
_entity.id
_entity.type
_entity.pdbx_description
1 polymer ?
#
loop_
_entity_poly.entity_id
_entity_poly.type
_entity_poly.pdbx_seq_one_letter_code
_entity_poly.pdbx_strand_id
1 'polypeptide(L)'
;WIGERVSVPDLKRITENILFNHDDLSWGPNNTFRFPLRGGSGYVWRKLYDKIENKALFGHEAIEVNTSKKYVKFNNGHIEHFDYLISTMPLDKLILMSDLSDKSAASKLIHSSIHVFGIGLKGSPPEHLKKKCWMYFPEGDCPFYRATVFSNYSPYNVPDTKNYWSLMVEISESPDKVVDHSSIEEDVIQGLINTKLITSRDIIVDIWHHFEPYGYPTPSLQRDDALKILPVLDNLGIFSRGRFGGWKYEVSNQDHTFMQGVEVVNRIILNKEEITIWHPEEVNKPNSRLKLERSLFEQS
;
A
#
# COMPACT_ATOMS: atom_id res chain seq x y z
N TRP A 1 -2.60 -10.13 13.94
CA TRP A 1 -2.28 -9.48 12.65
C TRP A 1 -0.99 -8.66 12.71
N ILE A 2 -0.63 -8.17 13.87
CA ILE A 2 0.61 -7.40 14.06
C ILE A 2 1.82 -8.31 13.88
N GLY A 3 1.85 -9.42 14.62
CA GLY A 3 2.83 -10.49 14.50
C GLY A 3 4.25 -9.99 14.19
N GLU A 4 4.88 -10.64 13.24
CA GLU A 4 6.25 -10.37 12.81
C GLU A 4 6.40 -9.12 11.90
N ARG A 5 5.30 -8.43 11.60
CA ARG A 5 5.33 -7.20 10.80
C ARG A 5 5.81 -5.98 11.58
N VAL A 6 5.72 -6.03 12.89
CA VAL A 6 6.20 -4.96 13.77
C VAL A 6 7.48 -5.42 14.44
N SER A 7 8.52 -4.62 14.30
CA SER A 7 9.79 -4.87 14.97
C SER A 7 9.61 -4.87 16.48
N VAL A 8 10.16 -5.86 17.16
CA VAL A 8 10.21 -5.86 18.63
C VAL A 8 11.27 -4.83 19.06
N PRO A 9 10.90 -3.80 19.83
CA PRO A 9 11.85 -2.78 20.26
C PRO A 9 12.85 -3.38 21.26
N ASP A 10 14.13 -3.06 21.07
CA ASP A 10 15.21 -3.37 22.02
C ASP A 10 15.41 -2.15 22.93
N LEU A 11 14.96 -2.27 24.18
CA LEU A 11 15.03 -1.18 25.16
C LEU A 11 16.47 -0.75 25.44
N LYS A 12 17.42 -1.69 25.49
CA LYS A 12 18.85 -1.38 25.70
C LYS A 12 19.37 -0.50 24.55
N ARG A 13 19.12 -0.93 23.33
CA ARG A 13 19.54 -0.19 22.12
C ARG A 13 18.90 1.19 22.04
N ILE A 14 17.61 1.31 22.35
CA ILE A 14 16.92 2.61 22.41
C ILE A 14 17.57 3.52 23.44
N THR A 15 17.84 3.00 24.64
CA THR A 15 18.46 3.77 25.73
C THR A 15 19.86 4.23 25.34
N GLU A 16 20.69 3.35 24.76
CA GLU A 16 22.04 3.69 24.29
C GLU A 16 21.98 4.78 23.20
N ASN A 17 21.06 4.67 22.24
CA ASN A 17 20.91 5.66 21.18
C ASN A 17 20.50 7.05 21.74
N ILE A 18 19.62 7.09 22.72
CA ILE A 18 19.23 8.35 23.39
C ILE A 18 20.40 8.94 24.16
N LEU A 19 21.09 8.12 24.98
CA LEU A 19 22.19 8.60 25.84
C LEU A 19 23.40 9.09 25.04
N PHE A 20 23.71 8.44 23.93
CA PHE A 20 24.87 8.77 23.10
C PHE A 20 24.53 9.57 21.85
N ASN A 21 23.27 10.00 21.71
CA ASN A 21 22.76 10.73 20.55
C ASN A 21 23.09 10.01 19.20
N HIS A 22 22.90 8.70 19.17
CA HIS A 22 23.11 7.91 17.98
C HIS A 22 21.78 7.76 17.19
N ASP A 23 21.86 7.91 15.88
CA ASP A 23 20.77 7.54 14.98
C ASP A 23 20.73 6.02 14.76
N ASP A 24 19.57 5.43 14.95
CA ASP A 24 19.33 4.03 14.59
C ASP A 24 18.59 3.95 13.25
N LEU A 25 19.35 3.65 12.20
CA LEU A 25 18.83 3.54 10.83
C LEU A 25 18.37 2.12 10.47
N SER A 26 18.41 1.18 11.40
CA SER A 26 18.19 -0.25 11.14
C SER A 26 16.88 -0.79 11.71
N TRP A 27 15.86 0.04 11.76
CA TRP A 27 14.55 -0.33 12.29
C TRP A 27 13.72 -1.16 11.29
N GLY A 28 13.27 -2.31 11.78
CA GLY A 28 12.26 -3.14 11.15
C GLY A 28 12.70 -3.89 9.89
N PRO A 29 11.79 -4.62 9.28
CA PRO A 29 12.07 -5.51 8.16
C PRO A 29 12.39 -4.75 6.84
N ASN A 30 12.09 -3.46 6.77
CA ASN A 30 12.28 -2.61 5.59
C ASN A 30 13.44 -1.62 5.76
N ASN A 31 14.43 -1.91 6.60
CA ASN A 31 15.61 -1.07 6.79
C ASN A 31 16.45 -0.90 5.50
N THR A 32 16.32 -1.82 4.56
CA THR A 32 16.87 -1.71 3.21
C THR A 32 15.79 -2.03 2.18
N PHE A 33 15.73 -1.26 1.10
CA PHE A 33 14.80 -1.48 0.01
C PHE A 33 15.41 -1.07 -1.32
N ARG A 34 14.80 -1.50 -2.42
CA ARG A 34 15.15 -1.08 -3.77
C ARG A 34 14.03 -0.22 -4.33
N PHE A 35 14.40 0.85 -5.01
CA PHE A 35 13.47 1.75 -5.68
C PHE A 35 13.91 1.94 -7.13
N PRO A 36 12.98 2.05 -8.10
CA PRO A 36 13.32 2.31 -9.49
C PRO A 36 14.06 3.64 -9.63
N LEU A 37 15.19 3.64 -10.33
CA LEU A 37 15.97 4.84 -10.52
C LEU A 37 15.19 5.95 -11.24
N ARG A 38 14.30 5.58 -12.18
CA ARG A 38 13.45 6.52 -12.93
C ARG A 38 12.00 6.06 -12.96
N GLY A 39 11.07 7.02 -12.94
CA GLY A 39 9.65 6.80 -13.17
C GLY A 39 8.87 6.19 -12.00
N GLY A 40 9.53 6.00 -10.84
CA GLY A 40 8.89 5.50 -9.62
C GLY A 40 8.36 4.07 -9.75
N SER A 41 7.65 3.59 -8.73
CA SER A 41 7.07 2.24 -8.70
C SER A 41 6.08 2.01 -9.87
N GLY A 42 5.33 3.03 -10.26
CA GLY A 42 4.39 2.95 -11.39
C GLY A 42 5.05 2.62 -12.72
N TYR A 43 6.34 2.95 -12.91
CA TYR A 43 7.06 2.61 -14.13
C TYR A 43 7.25 1.09 -14.28
N VAL A 44 7.47 0.38 -13.19
CA VAL A 44 7.61 -1.10 -13.21
C VAL A 44 6.31 -1.72 -13.72
N TRP A 45 5.16 -1.26 -13.22
CA TRP A 45 3.85 -1.77 -13.63
C TRP A 45 3.52 -1.42 -15.09
N ARG A 46 3.88 -0.20 -15.53
CA ARG A 46 3.74 0.15 -16.96
C ARG A 46 4.58 -0.75 -17.86
N LYS A 47 5.80 -1.11 -17.43
CA LYS A 47 6.65 -2.04 -18.20
C LYS A 47 6.14 -3.47 -18.20
N LEU A 48 5.46 -3.90 -17.15
CA LEU A 48 4.73 -5.18 -17.16
C LEU A 48 3.53 -5.13 -18.10
N TYR A 49 2.77 -4.02 -18.07
CA TYR A 49 1.66 -3.80 -19.00
C TYR A 49 2.10 -3.87 -20.47
N ASP A 50 3.24 -3.27 -20.83
CA ASP A 50 3.80 -3.32 -22.20
C ASP A 50 3.99 -4.77 -22.69
N LYS A 51 4.09 -5.76 -21.78
CA LYS A 51 4.28 -7.19 -22.12
C LYS A 51 2.96 -7.95 -22.33
N ILE A 52 1.85 -7.40 -21.87
CA ILE A 52 0.51 -8.00 -22.01
C ILE A 52 -0.35 -7.25 -23.02
N GLU A 53 0.28 -6.59 -23.98
CA GLU A 53 -0.32 -5.73 -25.00
C GLU A 53 -1.70 -6.22 -25.49
N ASN A 54 -2.64 -5.29 -25.61
CA ASN A 54 -4.01 -5.51 -26.10
C ASN A 54 -4.89 -6.46 -25.26
N LYS A 55 -4.44 -6.88 -24.08
CA LYS A 55 -5.22 -7.71 -23.15
C LYS A 55 -5.80 -6.93 -21.97
N ALA A 56 -5.52 -5.63 -21.88
CA ALA A 56 -6.07 -4.76 -20.86
C ALA A 56 -7.00 -3.72 -21.50
N LEU A 57 -8.21 -3.61 -20.97
CA LEU A 57 -9.21 -2.64 -21.39
C LEU A 57 -9.31 -1.54 -20.32
N PHE A 58 -8.99 -0.32 -20.67
CA PHE A 58 -9.15 0.86 -19.82
C PHE A 58 -10.51 1.52 -20.03
N GLY A 59 -10.95 2.34 -19.05
CA GLY A 59 -12.24 3.00 -19.12
C GLY A 59 -13.44 2.04 -18.91
N HIS A 60 -13.20 0.88 -18.33
CA HIS A 60 -14.20 -0.12 -17.99
C HIS A 60 -14.34 -0.22 -16.48
N GLU A 61 -15.17 0.61 -15.88
CA GLU A 61 -15.49 0.51 -14.45
C GLU A 61 -16.59 -0.53 -14.24
N ALA A 62 -16.28 -1.56 -13.44
CA ALA A 62 -17.26 -2.58 -13.07
C ALA A 62 -18.35 -1.98 -12.17
N ILE A 63 -19.62 -2.20 -12.52
CA ILE A 63 -20.78 -1.69 -11.78
C ILE A 63 -21.72 -2.81 -11.29
N GLU A 64 -21.59 -4.01 -11.84
CA GLU A 64 -22.38 -5.18 -11.45
C GLU A 64 -21.57 -6.46 -11.68
N VAL A 65 -21.63 -7.38 -10.72
CA VAL A 65 -21.09 -8.74 -10.83
C VAL A 65 -22.22 -9.70 -10.60
N ASN A 66 -22.60 -10.46 -11.63
CA ASN A 66 -23.60 -11.51 -11.49
C ASN A 66 -22.91 -12.87 -11.28
N THR A 67 -23.01 -13.37 -10.05
CA THR A 67 -22.33 -14.61 -9.65
C THR A 67 -23.01 -15.84 -10.21
N SER A 68 -24.34 -15.78 -10.40
CA SER A 68 -25.16 -16.89 -10.89
C SER A 68 -25.05 -17.07 -12.42
N LYS A 69 -25.05 -15.96 -13.17
CA LYS A 69 -24.93 -15.94 -14.64
C LYS A 69 -23.49 -15.74 -15.12
N LYS A 70 -22.55 -15.56 -14.18
CA LYS A 70 -21.12 -15.39 -14.42
C LYS A 70 -20.79 -14.31 -15.45
N TYR A 71 -21.15 -13.07 -15.15
CA TYR A 71 -20.76 -11.90 -15.93
C TYR A 71 -20.41 -10.70 -15.04
N VAL A 72 -19.59 -9.81 -15.62
CA VAL A 72 -19.34 -8.47 -15.11
C VAL A 72 -19.92 -7.47 -16.10
N LYS A 73 -20.68 -6.50 -15.60
CA LYS A 73 -21.18 -5.37 -16.38
C LYS A 73 -20.39 -4.12 -16.03
N PHE A 74 -20.04 -3.34 -17.04
CA PHE A 74 -19.27 -2.11 -16.91
C PHE A 74 -20.13 -0.88 -17.16
N ASN A 75 -19.67 0.29 -16.68
CA ASN A 75 -20.35 1.57 -16.77
C ASN A 75 -20.60 2.03 -18.22
N ASN A 76 -19.79 1.59 -19.17
CA ASN A 76 -19.93 1.88 -20.60
C ASN A 76 -20.91 0.92 -21.32
N GLY A 77 -21.60 0.05 -20.58
CA GLY A 77 -22.56 -0.92 -21.12
C GLY A 77 -21.95 -2.24 -21.60
N HIS A 78 -20.62 -2.36 -21.61
CA HIS A 78 -19.96 -3.63 -21.92
C HIS A 78 -20.28 -4.69 -20.88
N ILE A 79 -20.45 -5.94 -21.32
CA ILE A 79 -20.66 -7.11 -20.46
C ILE A 79 -19.63 -8.16 -20.85
N GLU A 80 -18.90 -8.68 -19.86
CA GLU A 80 -17.93 -9.73 -20.04
C GLU A 80 -18.36 -10.96 -19.24
N HIS A 81 -18.42 -12.13 -19.89
CA HIS A 81 -18.71 -13.40 -19.24
C HIS A 81 -17.43 -14.09 -18.82
N PHE A 82 -17.46 -14.81 -17.70
CA PHE A 82 -16.30 -15.49 -17.15
C PHE A 82 -16.60 -16.90 -16.66
N ASP A 83 -15.64 -17.79 -16.77
CA ASP A 83 -15.62 -19.06 -16.05
C ASP A 83 -15.03 -18.85 -14.66
N TYR A 84 -13.96 -18.06 -14.58
CA TYR A 84 -13.29 -17.61 -13.37
C TYR A 84 -13.06 -16.10 -13.40
N LEU A 85 -13.30 -15.44 -12.28
CA LEU A 85 -13.06 -14.01 -12.10
C LEU A 85 -12.00 -13.79 -11.01
N ILE A 86 -10.89 -13.15 -11.35
CA ILE A 86 -9.93 -12.66 -10.37
C ILE A 86 -10.21 -11.17 -10.19
N SER A 87 -10.69 -10.80 -8.99
CA SER A 87 -11.00 -9.41 -8.64
C SER A 87 -9.91 -8.83 -7.75
N THR A 88 -9.39 -7.68 -8.10
CA THR A 88 -8.45 -6.89 -7.26
C THR A 88 -9.09 -5.62 -6.69
N MET A 89 -10.38 -5.41 -6.98
CA MET A 89 -11.13 -4.30 -6.41
C MET A 89 -11.34 -4.46 -4.90
N PRO A 90 -11.67 -3.38 -4.17
CA PRO A 90 -12.04 -3.50 -2.77
C PRO A 90 -13.19 -4.50 -2.56
N LEU A 91 -12.99 -5.41 -1.59
CA LEU A 91 -13.90 -6.52 -1.31
C LEU A 91 -15.32 -6.05 -0.92
N ASP A 92 -15.41 -4.97 -0.16
CA ASP A 92 -16.67 -4.33 0.19
C ASP A 92 -17.46 -3.89 -1.06
N LYS A 93 -16.79 -3.27 -2.03
CA LYS A 93 -17.38 -2.90 -3.33
C LYS A 93 -17.80 -4.13 -4.14
N LEU A 94 -16.94 -5.16 -4.19
CA LEU A 94 -17.29 -6.41 -4.88
C LEU A 94 -18.54 -7.04 -4.30
N ILE A 95 -18.66 -7.11 -2.97
CA ILE A 95 -19.85 -7.64 -2.28
C ILE A 95 -21.09 -6.79 -2.61
N LEU A 96 -20.99 -5.46 -2.52
CA LEU A 96 -22.12 -4.57 -2.74
C LEU A 96 -22.66 -4.60 -4.17
N MET A 97 -21.79 -4.73 -5.17
CA MET A 97 -22.20 -4.79 -6.59
C MET A 97 -22.56 -6.18 -7.08
N SER A 98 -22.34 -7.23 -6.27
CA SER A 98 -22.71 -8.60 -6.63
C SER A 98 -24.19 -8.90 -6.36
N ASP A 99 -24.70 -10.00 -6.93
CA ASP A 99 -26.03 -10.55 -6.68
C ASP A 99 -26.09 -11.48 -5.46
N LEU A 100 -25.12 -11.41 -4.55
CA LEU A 100 -25.10 -12.16 -3.30
C LEU A 100 -26.31 -11.78 -2.43
N SER A 101 -26.97 -12.78 -1.84
CA SER A 101 -28.13 -12.58 -0.96
C SER A 101 -27.76 -11.92 0.38
N ASP A 102 -26.60 -12.26 0.93
CA ASP A 102 -26.05 -11.63 2.14
C ASP A 102 -24.86 -10.74 1.79
N LYS A 103 -25.01 -9.45 2.09
CA LYS A 103 -23.99 -8.42 1.88
C LYS A 103 -23.45 -7.83 3.18
N SER A 104 -23.81 -8.43 4.32
CA SER A 104 -23.48 -7.89 5.65
C SER A 104 -21.98 -7.82 5.92
N ALA A 105 -21.18 -8.66 5.26
CA ALA A 105 -19.75 -8.62 5.36
C ALA A 105 -19.14 -7.27 4.92
N ALA A 106 -19.75 -6.59 3.93
CA ALA A 106 -19.23 -5.33 3.40
C ALA A 106 -19.15 -4.23 4.48
N SER A 107 -20.17 -4.13 5.36
CA SER A 107 -20.20 -3.11 6.42
C SER A 107 -19.21 -3.34 7.57
N LYS A 108 -18.64 -4.55 7.66
CA LYS A 108 -17.63 -4.91 8.66
C LYS A 108 -16.20 -4.64 8.18
N LEU A 109 -16.04 -4.36 6.90
CA LEU A 109 -14.73 -4.09 6.28
C LEU A 109 -14.40 -2.61 6.41
N ILE A 110 -13.52 -2.27 7.34
CA ILE A 110 -13.10 -0.91 7.64
C ILE A 110 -11.76 -0.62 6.98
N HIS A 111 -11.60 0.58 6.46
CA HIS A 111 -10.34 1.06 5.90
C HIS A 111 -10.09 2.52 6.26
N SER A 112 -8.85 2.94 6.17
CA SER A 112 -8.48 4.36 6.18
C SER A 112 -8.34 4.88 4.76
N SER A 113 -8.65 6.16 4.57
CA SER A 113 -8.18 6.94 3.43
C SER A 113 -6.78 7.49 3.70
N ILE A 114 -6.14 8.03 2.70
CA ILE A 114 -4.81 8.64 2.82
C ILE A 114 -4.70 9.87 1.94
N HIS A 115 -4.15 10.94 2.51
CA HIS A 115 -3.66 12.09 1.77
C HIS A 115 -2.15 11.97 1.61
N VAL A 116 -1.66 12.13 0.41
CA VAL A 116 -0.23 12.12 0.08
C VAL A 116 0.14 13.49 -0.44
N PHE A 117 1.09 14.15 0.22
CA PHE A 117 1.65 15.41 -0.25
C PHE A 117 3.09 15.20 -0.73
N GLY A 118 3.38 15.67 -1.93
CA GLY A 118 4.73 15.83 -2.43
C GLY A 118 5.15 17.28 -2.30
N ILE A 119 6.27 17.54 -1.62
CA ILE A 119 6.78 18.88 -1.33
C ILE A 119 8.11 19.05 -2.03
N GLY A 120 8.15 19.91 -3.04
CA GLY A 120 9.37 20.35 -3.71
C GLY A 120 10.04 21.48 -2.93
N LEU A 121 11.33 21.34 -2.66
CA LEU A 121 12.08 22.22 -1.77
C LEU A 121 13.36 22.72 -2.44
N LYS A 122 13.67 24.01 -2.26
CA LYS A 122 14.89 24.64 -2.75
C LYS A 122 16.04 24.40 -1.76
N GLY A 123 17.25 24.23 -2.29
CA GLY A 123 18.46 24.02 -1.52
C GLY A 123 18.81 22.55 -1.32
N SER A 124 19.40 22.24 -0.19
CA SER A 124 19.80 20.89 0.20
C SER A 124 19.08 20.46 1.48
N PRO A 125 18.80 19.17 1.67
CA PRO A 125 18.21 18.72 2.93
C PRO A 125 19.13 19.04 4.11
N PRO A 126 18.58 19.37 5.29
CA PRO A 126 19.33 19.50 6.53
C PRO A 126 20.20 18.27 6.79
N GLU A 127 21.35 18.45 7.49
CA GLU A 127 22.33 17.38 7.70
C GLU A 127 21.70 16.10 8.30
N HIS A 128 20.81 16.28 9.29
CA HIS A 128 20.13 15.18 9.96
C HIS A 128 19.15 14.40 9.06
N LEU A 129 18.76 14.94 7.89
CA LEU A 129 17.86 14.28 6.93
C LEU A 129 18.58 13.61 5.76
N LYS A 130 19.86 13.92 5.53
CA LYS A 130 20.60 13.47 4.34
C LYS A 130 20.62 11.95 4.14
N LYS A 131 20.57 11.19 5.24
CA LYS A 131 20.61 9.71 5.21
C LYS A 131 19.27 9.07 5.58
N LYS A 132 18.23 9.86 5.84
CA LYS A 132 16.93 9.35 6.26
C LYS A 132 16.03 9.14 5.03
N CYS A 133 15.23 8.06 5.08
CA CYS A 133 14.18 7.81 4.12
C CYS A 133 12.83 7.97 4.79
N TRP A 134 12.43 7.06 5.66
CA TRP A 134 11.17 7.10 6.38
C TRP A 134 11.35 7.60 7.81
N MET A 135 10.48 8.50 8.21
CA MET A 135 10.37 9.00 9.58
C MET A 135 8.91 8.93 9.99
N TYR A 136 8.67 8.50 11.23
CA TYR A 136 7.32 8.39 11.80
C TYR A 136 7.14 9.44 12.88
N PHE A 137 5.96 10.03 12.94
CA PHE A 137 5.60 11.14 13.83
C PHE A 137 4.36 10.73 14.63
N PRO A 138 4.54 10.16 15.83
CA PRO A 138 3.44 9.79 16.70
C PRO A 138 2.89 10.97 17.51
N GLU A 139 3.61 12.11 17.56
CA GLU A 139 3.24 13.32 18.26
C GLU A 139 2.09 14.05 17.57
N GLY A 140 1.43 14.95 18.31
CA GLY A 140 0.29 15.71 17.81
C GLY A 140 0.64 17.08 17.22
N ASP A 141 1.91 17.36 16.94
CA ASP A 141 2.40 18.64 16.44
C ASP A 141 2.44 18.76 14.91
N CYS A 142 2.04 17.69 14.22
CA CYS A 142 1.86 17.64 12.77
C CYS A 142 0.70 16.70 12.38
N PRO A 143 0.05 16.92 11.22
CA PRO A 143 -1.07 16.10 10.77
C PRO A 143 -0.63 14.75 10.20
N PHE A 144 0.61 14.64 9.72
CA PHE A 144 1.12 13.45 9.05
C PHE A 144 1.72 12.44 10.05
N TYR A 145 1.49 11.17 9.80
CA TYR A 145 2.09 10.08 10.59
C TYR A 145 3.44 9.64 10.06
N ARG A 146 3.73 9.94 8.77
CA ARG A 146 4.97 9.55 8.10
C ARG A 146 5.44 10.65 7.17
N ALA A 147 6.76 10.89 7.18
CA ALA A 147 7.44 11.70 6.18
C ALA A 147 8.59 10.90 5.56
N THR A 148 8.82 11.15 4.28
CA THR A 148 9.87 10.51 3.48
C THR A 148 10.74 11.57 2.84
N VAL A 149 12.06 11.47 2.96
CA VAL A 149 12.97 12.28 2.14
C VAL A 149 13.00 11.64 0.74
N PHE A 150 12.05 12.07 -0.12
CA PHE A 150 11.74 11.39 -1.36
C PHE A 150 12.86 11.51 -2.39
N SER A 151 13.62 12.59 -2.36
CA SER A 151 14.83 12.76 -3.16
C SER A 151 15.94 11.75 -2.83
N ASN A 152 15.92 11.13 -1.63
CA ASN A 152 16.86 10.05 -1.28
C ASN A 152 16.52 8.71 -1.92
N TYR A 153 15.30 8.52 -2.44
CA TYR A 153 14.92 7.31 -3.17
C TYR A 153 15.56 7.26 -4.55
N SER A 154 15.62 8.41 -5.23
CA SER A 154 16.26 8.55 -6.52
C SER A 154 16.63 10.01 -6.77
N PRO A 155 17.81 10.28 -7.37
CA PRO A 155 18.19 11.64 -7.77
C PRO A 155 17.26 12.22 -8.85
N TYR A 156 16.46 11.38 -9.50
CA TYR A 156 15.49 11.82 -10.53
C TYR A 156 14.10 12.16 -9.97
N ASN A 157 13.93 12.11 -8.64
CA ASN A 157 12.73 12.60 -7.98
C ASN A 157 12.75 14.12 -7.75
N VAL A 158 13.78 14.80 -8.25
CA VAL A 158 13.91 16.26 -8.31
C VAL A 158 14.57 16.65 -9.63
N PRO A 159 14.40 17.89 -10.11
CA PRO A 159 15.01 18.34 -11.36
C PRO A 159 16.55 18.35 -11.29
N ASP A 160 17.10 18.73 -10.16
CA ASP A 160 18.54 18.84 -9.92
C ASP A 160 18.85 18.72 -8.42
N THR A 161 19.59 17.69 -8.04
CA THR A 161 19.92 17.39 -6.63
C THR A 161 20.89 18.38 -5.98
N LYS A 162 21.50 19.29 -6.76
CA LYS A 162 22.36 20.35 -6.20
C LYS A 162 21.55 21.53 -5.66
N ASN A 163 20.38 21.79 -6.27
CA ASN A 163 19.56 22.96 -5.99
C ASN A 163 18.20 22.61 -5.39
N TYR A 164 17.78 21.33 -5.44
CA TYR A 164 16.46 20.91 -4.99
C TYR A 164 16.50 19.56 -4.27
N TRP A 165 15.56 19.40 -3.35
CA TRP A 165 15.25 18.16 -2.68
C TRP A 165 13.74 18.04 -2.49
N SER A 166 13.24 16.90 -2.05
CA SER A 166 11.81 16.72 -1.90
C SER A 166 11.45 15.85 -0.70
N LEU A 167 10.30 16.16 -0.11
CA LEU A 167 9.63 15.36 0.89
C LEU A 167 8.33 14.78 0.30
N MET A 168 7.93 13.64 0.85
CA MET A 168 6.60 13.09 0.71
C MET A 168 6.05 12.86 2.10
N VAL A 169 4.86 13.38 2.40
CA VAL A 169 4.21 13.18 3.69
C VAL A 169 2.86 12.51 3.51
N GLU A 170 2.46 11.72 4.50
CA GLU A 170 1.25 10.90 4.45
C GLU A 170 0.38 11.15 5.68
N ILE A 171 -0.89 11.46 5.44
CA ILE A 171 -1.89 11.72 6.48
C ILE A 171 -2.99 10.67 6.33
N SER A 172 -3.24 9.92 7.38
CA SER A 172 -4.37 8.99 7.41
C SER A 172 -5.64 9.73 7.82
N GLU A 173 -6.75 9.37 7.18
CA GLU A 173 -8.09 9.81 7.54
C GLU A 173 -9.00 8.60 7.76
N SER A 174 -9.88 8.67 8.73
CA SER A 174 -10.88 7.64 9.05
C SER A 174 -12.06 8.28 9.79
N PRO A 175 -13.16 7.56 10.01
CA PRO A 175 -14.25 8.07 10.86
C PRO A 175 -13.79 8.50 12.26
N ASP A 176 -12.72 7.88 12.80
CA ASP A 176 -12.16 8.19 14.12
C ASP A 176 -11.07 9.28 14.06
N LYS A 177 -10.60 9.64 12.87
CA LYS A 177 -9.61 10.69 12.61
C LYS A 177 -10.03 11.48 11.39
N VAL A 178 -10.91 12.44 11.62
CA VAL A 178 -11.40 13.36 10.57
C VAL A 178 -10.32 14.39 10.25
N VAL A 179 -10.17 14.70 8.96
CA VAL A 179 -9.25 15.70 8.44
C VAL A 179 -10.07 16.84 7.82
N ASP A 180 -9.73 18.09 8.14
CA ASP A 180 -10.30 19.24 7.46
C ASP A 180 -9.58 19.46 6.12
N HIS A 181 -10.25 19.11 5.04
CA HIS A 181 -9.70 19.23 3.69
C HIS A 181 -9.48 20.67 3.25
N SER A 182 -10.11 21.66 3.91
CA SER A 182 -9.94 23.09 3.57
C SER A 182 -8.65 23.69 4.11
N SER A 183 -8.10 23.14 5.20
CA SER A 183 -6.87 23.62 5.86
C SER A 183 -5.70 22.67 5.74
N ILE A 184 -5.90 21.46 5.23
CA ILE A 184 -4.91 20.36 5.26
C ILE A 184 -3.54 20.75 4.69
N GLU A 185 -3.49 21.55 3.62
CA GLU A 185 -2.22 22.00 3.02
C GLU A 185 -1.45 22.91 3.98
N GLU A 186 -2.15 23.87 4.60
CA GLU A 186 -1.55 24.77 5.58
C GLU A 186 -1.09 24.02 6.83
N ASP A 187 -1.90 23.07 7.29
CA ASP A 187 -1.56 22.19 8.42
C ASP A 187 -0.31 21.34 8.14
N VAL A 188 -0.17 20.85 6.91
CA VAL A 188 1.04 20.15 6.45
C VAL A 188 2.25 21.07 6.51
N ILE A 189 2.17 22.28 5.97
CA ILE A 189 3.29 23.23 5.96
C ILE A 189 3.69 23.57 7.38
N GLN A 190 2.73 23.89 8.24
CA GLN A 190 2.99 24.17 9.64
C GLN A 190 3.60 22.97 10.36
N GLY A 191 3.09 21.77 10.11
CA GLY A 191 3.64 20.52 10.64
C GLY A 191 5.08 20.27 10.22
N LEU A 192 5.44 20.56 8.97
CA LEU A 192 6.83 20.45 8.48
C LEU A 192 7.78 21.39 9.23
N ILE A 193 7.30 22.60 9.58
CA ILE A 193 8.06 23.56 10.37
C ILE A 193 8.18 23.10 11.83
N ASN A 194 7.08 22.70 12.44
CA ASN A 194 7.03 22.23 13.84
C ASN A 194 7.99 21.05 14.07
N THR A 195 7.99 20.10 13.15
CA THR A 195 8.85 18.90 13.19
C THR A 195 10.29 19.16 12.72
N LYS A 196 10.62 20.40 12.35
CA LYS A 196 11.95 20.79 11.85
C LYS A 196 12.39 20.05 10.59
N LEU A 197 11.45 19.54 9.81
CA LEU A 197 11.72 18.97 8.49
C LEU A 197 12.08 20.08 7.50
N ILE A 198 11.49 21.27 7.65
CA ILE A 198 11.87 22.49 6.96
C ILE A 198 12.08 23.61 7.98
N THR A 199 12.83 24.64 7.58
CA THR A 199 13.12 25.80 8.43
C THR A 199 12.18 26.97 8.17
N SER A 200 11.66 27.08 6.96
CA SER A 200 10.81 28.19 6.52
C SER A 200 9.95 27.75 5.34
N ARG A 201 8.77 28.35 5.19
CA ARG A 201 7.88 28.22 4.04
C ARG A 201 8.54 28.68 2.73
N ASP A 202 9.46 29.64 2.80
CA ASP A 202 10.09 30.26 1.63
C ASP A 202 10.94 29.31 0.79
N ILE A 203 11.32 28.15 1.34
CA ILE A 203 12.05 27.12 0.58
C ILE A 203 11.13 26.19 -0.24
N ILE A 204 9.82 26.26 -0.03
CA ILE A 204 8.85 25.46 -0.78
C ILE A 204 8.71 26.06 -2.18
N VAL A 205 8.91 25.25 -3.21
CA VAL A 205 8.80 25.67 -4.62
C VAL A 205 7.61 25.04 -5.34
N ASP A 206 7.12 23.90 -4.83
CA ASP A 206 5.97 23.22 -5.38
C ASP A 206 5.32 22.32 -4.35
N ILE A 207 4.00 22.17 -4.43
CA ILE A 207 3.20 21.26 -3.61
C ILE A 207 2.28 20.46 -4.52
N TRP A 208 2.31 19.15 -4.38
CA TRP A 208 1.39 18.23 -5.01
C TRP A 208 0.60 17.50 -3.94
N HIS A 209 -0.71 17.35 -4.16
CA HIS A 209 -1.61 16.64 -3.25
C HIS A 209 -2.42 15.58 -3.99
N HIS A 210 -2.55 14.41 -3.40
CA HIS A 210 -3.42 13.35 -3.85
C HIS A 210 -4.18 12.73 -2.67
N PHE A 211 -5.47 12.52 -2.86
CA PHE A 211 -6.33 11.82 -1.93
C PHE A 211 -6.67 10.44 -2.49
N GLU A 212 -6.40 9.39 -1.70
CA GLU A 212 -6.75 8.02 -2.03
C GLU A 212 -7.78 7.50 -1.02
N PRO A 213 -9.02 7.24 -1.44
CA PRO A 213 -10.08 6.77 -0.53
C PRO A 213 -9.74 5.43 0.13
N TYR A 214 -9.02 4.56 -0.56
CA TYR A 214 -8.62 3.25 -0.07
C TYR A 214 -7.12 3.22 0.22
N GLY A 215 -6.70 3.79 1.36
CA GLY A 215 -5.31 3.81 1.79
C GLY A 215 -4.84 2.47 2.34
N TYR A 216 -5.44 2.04 3.47
CA TYR A 216 -5.10 0.77 4.12
C TYR A 216 -6.34 0.05 4.65
N PRO A 217 -6.44 -1.30 4.45
CA PRO A 217 -7.45 -2.10 5.12
C PRO A 217 -7.17 -2.11 6.62
N THR A 218 -8.15 -1.77 7.44
CA THR A 218 -8.01 -1.74 8.89
C THR A 218 -8.29 -3.12 9.48
N PRO A 219 -7.39 -3.69 10.29
CA PRO A 219 -7.60 -4.95 10.97
C PRO A 219 -8.53 -4.77 12.18
N SER A 220 -9.82 -4.61 11.91
CA SER A 220 -10.87 -4.49 12.93
C SER A 220 -11.18 -5.84 13.59
N LEU A 221 -11.85 -5.80 14.75
CA LEU A 221 -12.31 -7.02 15.44
C LEU A 221 -13.31 -7.85 14.60
N GLN A 222 -14.00 -7.22 13.67
CA GLN A 222 -15.00 -7.89 12.82
C GLN A 222 -14.42 -8.35 11.47
N ARG A 223 -13.18 -7.99 11.17
CA ARG A 223 -12.54 -8.31 9.89
C ARG A 223 -12.56 -9.81 9.58
N ASP A 224 -12.10 -10.62 10.50
CA ASP A 224 -11.95 -12.06 10.26
C ASP A 224 -13.29 -12.76 10.07
N ASP A 225 -14.35 -12.24 10.70
CA ASP A 225 -15.71 -12.70 10.44
C ASP A 225 -16.19 -12.28 9.03
N ALA A 226 -15.93 -11.05 8.61
CA ALA A 226 -16.24 -10.58 7.26
C ALA A 226 -15.49 -11.39 6.18
N LEU A 227 -14.23 -11.79 6.45
CA LEU A 227 -13.41 -12.53 5.49
C LEU A 227 -13.88 -13.98 5.25
N LYS A 228 -14.83 -14.49 6.02
CA LYS A 228 -15.49 -15.78 5.72
C LYS A 228 -16.23 -15.77 4.38
N ILE A 229 -16.46 -14.60 3.78
CA ILE A 229 -16.99 -14.46 2.42
C ILE A 229 -16.01 -14.92 1.33
N LEU A 230 -14.70 -14.86 1.58
CA LEU A 230 -13.69 -15.22 0.56
C LEU A 230 -13.83 -16.67 0.07
N PRO A 231 -13.89 -17.69 0.93
CA PRO A 231 -14.13 -19.05 0.46
C PRO A 231 -15.51 -19.23 -0.20
N VAL A 232 -16.52 -18.45 0.16
CA VAL A 232 -17.82 -18.48 -0.53
C VAL A 232 -17.67 -17.96 -1.96
N LEU A 233 -16.98 -16.86 -2.17
CA LEU A 233 -16.67 -16.32 -3.50
C LEU A 233 -15.81 -17.29 -4.31
N ASP A 234 -14.78 -17.90 -3.70
CA ASP A 234 -13.92 -18.89 -4.33
C ASP A 234 -14.74 -20.08 -4.89
N ASN A 235 -15.74 -20.56 -4.13
CA ASN A 235 -16.63 -21.64 -4.57
C ASN A 235 -17.53 -21.23 -5.76
N LEU A 236 -17.77 -19.93 -5.93
CA LEU A 236 -18.47 -19.37 -7.10
C LEU A 236 -17.53 -19.11 -8.28
N GLY A 237 -16.24 -19.42 -8.14
CA GLY A 237 -15.21 -19.14 -9.14
C GLY A 237 -14.79 -17.67 -9.19
N ILE A 238 -15.00 -16.92 -8.09
CA ILE A 238 -14.65 -15.51 -7.96
C ILE A 238 -13.57 -15.37 -6.89
N PHE A 239 -12.35 -15.03 -7.30
CA PHE A 239 -11.18 -14.94 -6.44
C PHE A 239 -10.87 -13.49 -6.15
N SER A 240 -11.20 -13.02 -4.95
CA SER A 240 -10.87 -11.66 -4.51
C SER A 240 -9.48 -11.64 -3.89
N ARG A 241 -8.51 -10.96 -4.53
CA ARG A 241 -7.08 -11.00 -4.17
C ARG A 241 -6.48 -9.58 -4.19
N GLY A 242 -5.31 -9.43 -3.61
CA GLY A 242 -4.62 -8.17 -3.51
C GLY A 242 -4.93 -7.43 -2.20
N ARG A 243 -4.38 -6.21 -2.06
CA ARG A 243 -4.45 -5.43 -0.80
C ARG A 243 -5.88 -5.28 -0.26
N PHE A 244 -6.79 -4.84 -1.10
CA PHE A 244 -8.19 -4.61 -0.72
C PHE A 244 -9.12 -5.75 -1.14
N GLY A 245 -8.72 -6.59 -2.09
CA GLY A 245 -9.45 -7.80 -2.42
C GLY A 245 -9.36 -8.87 -1.34
N GLY A 246 -8.17 -9.07 -0.76
CA GLY A 246 -7.95 -9.97 0.36
C GLY A 246 -8.24 -9.36 1.73
N TRP A 247 -8.23 -8.03 1.84
CA TRP A 247 -8.43 -7.24 3.07
C TRP A 247 -7.54 -7.66 4.25
N LYS A 248 -6.38 -8.24 3.96
CA LYS A 248 -5.41 -8.69 4.95
C LYS A 248 -4.20 -7.77 4.96
N TYR A 249 -4.16 -6.82 5.93
CA TYR A 249 -3.06 -5.87 6.09
C TYR A 249 -1.69 -6.55 6.17
N GLU A 250 -1.64 -7.70 6.83
CA GLU A 250 -0.44 -8.51 7.06
C GLU A 250 0.23 -9.04 5.78
N VAL A 251 -0.51 -9.14 4.68
CA VAL A 251 0.00 -9.60 3.37
C VAL A 251 -0.48 -8.69 2.22
N SER A 252 -0.38 -7.37 2.45
CA SER A 252 -0.88 -6.35 1.54
C SER A 252 0.20 -5.50 0.85
N ASN A 253 1.49 -5.81 1.05
CA ASN A 253 2.57 -5.15 0.32
C ASN A 253 2.58 -5.56 -1.17
N GLN A 254 3.27 -4.81 -2.02
CA GLN A 254 3.31 -5.06 -3.47
C GLN A 254 3.79 -6.48 -3.82
N ASP A 255 4.82 -6.96 -3.13
CA ASP A 255 5.36 -8.32 -3.29
C ASP A 255 4.31 -9.39 -2.92
N HIS A 256 3.61 -9.20 -1.81
CA HIS A 256 2.54 -10.10 -1.41
C HIS A 256 1.38 -10.11 -2.41
N THR A 257 0.94 -8.94 -2.86
CA THR A 257 -0.18 -8.84 -3.82
C THR A 257 0.19 -9.41 -5.18
N PHE A 258 1.45 -9.28 -5.60
CA PHE A 258 1.95 -9.93 -6.81
C PHE A 258 1.93 -11.46 -6.66
N MET A 259 2.41 -11.99 -5.52
CA MET A 259 2.37 -13.43 -5.26
C MET A 259 0.96 -13.98 -5.17
N GLN A 260 0.00 -13.26 -4.57
CA GLN A 260 -1.41 -13.66 -4.59
C GLN A 260 -1.93 -13.81 -6.04
N GLY A 261 -1.51 -12.93 -6.96
CA GLY A 261 -1.84 -13.07 -8.39
C GLY A 261 -1.25 -14.33 -9.02
N VAL A 262 0.02 -14.65 -8.73
CA VAL A 262 0.68 -15.87 -9.22
C VAL A 262 0.01 -17.12 -8.64
N GLU A 263 -0.25 -17.12 -7.33
CA GLU A 263 -0.80 -18.27 -6.62
C GLU A 263 -2.24 -18.58 -7.04
N VAL A 264 -3.09 -17.57 -7.24
CA VAL A 264 -4.48 -17.79 -7.68
C VAL A 264 -4.52 -18.36 -9.09
N VAL A 265 -3.64 -17.92 -9.99
CA VAL A 265 -3.54 -18.52 -11.33
C VAL A 265 -3.07 -19.98 -11.24
N ASN A 266 -2.08 -20.26 -10.40
CA ASN A 266 -1.62 -21.64 -10.16
C ASN A 266 -2.71 -22.51 -9.54
N ARG A 267 -3.55 -21.96 -8.67
CA ARG A 267 -4.72 -22.65 -8.12
C ARG A 267 -5.71 -23.01 -9.22
N ILE A 268 -6.05 -22.07 -10.09
CA ILE A 268 -7.03 -22.29 -11.18
C ILE A 268 -6.51 -23.32 -12.19
N ILE A 269 -5.24 -23.23 -12.61
CA ILE A 269 -4.70 -24.04 -13.69
C ILE A 269 -4.13 -25.35 -13.20
N LEU A 270 -3.44 -25.36 -12.04
CA LEU A 270 -2.65 -26.49 -11.54
C LEU A 270 -3.20 -27.09 -10.26
N ASN A 271 -4.31 -26.57 -9.74
CA ASN A 271 -4.91 -26.95 -8.44
C ASN A 271 -3.90 -26.88 -7.28
N LYS A 272 -2.99 -25.88 -7.30
CA LYS A 272 -2.03 -25.63 -6.23
C LYS A 272 -2.65 -24.76 -5.14
N GLU A 273 -2.20 -24.95 -3.91
CA GLU A 273 -2.62 -24.13 -2.76
C GLU A 273 -2.10 -22.72 -2.86
N GLU A 274 -2.89 -21.74 -2.38
CA GLU A 274 -2.48 -20.34 -2.21
C GLU A 274 -1.96 -20.14 -0.80
N ILE A 275 -0.67 -19.83 -0.65
CA ILE A 275 -0.02 -19.66 0.66
C ILE A 275 -0.17 -18.23 1.17
N THR A 276 0.06 -17.24 0.31
CA THR A 276 0.15 -15.83 0.74
C THR A 276 -1.14 -15.34 1.38
N ILE A 277 -2.29 -15.67 0.83
CA ILE A 277 -3.57 -15.20 1.37
C ILE A 277 -4.08 -16.05 2.54
N TRP A 278 -3.83 -17.37 2.52
CA TRP A 278 -4.41 -18.28 3.51
C TRP A 278 -3.48 -18.55 4.71
N HIS A 279 -2.16 -18.43 4.52
CA HIS A 279 -1.13 -18.69 5.51
C HIS A 279 -0.17 -17.49 5.69
N PRO A 280 -0.69 -16.29 6.04
CA PRO A 280 0.16 -15.09 6.19
C PRO A 280 1.27 -15.25 7.22
N GLU A 281 1.07 -16.10 8.23
CA GLU A 281 2.08 -16.44 9.24
C GLU A 281 3.29 -17.18 8.65
N GLU A 282 3.09 -17.96 7.59
CA GLU A 282 4.19 -18.65 6.90
C GLU A 282 5.01 -17.68 6.05
N VAL A 283 4.34 -16.76 5.37
CA VAL A 283 4.96 -15.79 4.45
C VAL A 283 5.80 -14.75 5.21
N ASN A 284 5.34 -14.34 6.39
CA ASN A 284 5.99 -13.32 7.20
C ASN A 284 7.11 -13.87 8.12
N LYS A 285 7.37 -15.18 8.13
CA LYS A 285 8.49 -15.75 8.89
C LYS A 285 9.84 -15.19 8.42
N PRO A 286 10.78 -14.91 9.33
CA PRO A 286 12.14 -14.54 8.97
C PRO A 286 12.74 -15.60 8.03
N ASN A 287 13.34 -15.19 6.91
CA ASN A 287 13.94 -16.05 5.87
C ASN A 287 12.96 -16.78 4.91
N SER A 288 11.64 -16.63 5.03
CA SER A 288 10.71 -17.21 4.06
C SER A 288 10.89 -16.64 2.63
N ARG A 289 11.22 -15.34 2.52
CA ARG A 289 11.49 -14.67 1.23
C ARG A 289 12.67 -15.27 0.46
N LEU A 290 13.75 -15.62 1.15
CA LEU A 290 14.94 -16.22 0.52
C LEU A 290 14.69 -17.64 -0.03
N LYS A 291 13.76 -18.38 0.59
CA LYS A 291 13.36 -19.71 0.09
C LYS A 291 12.48 -19.63 -1.14
N LEU A 292 11.56 -18.66 -1.19
CA LEU A 292 10.69 -18.44 -2.36
C LEU A 292 11.49 -17.97 -3.59
N GLU A 293 12.41 -17.02 -3.39
CA GLU A 293 13.29 -16.54 -4.48
C GLU A 293 14.12 -17.68 -5.07
N ARG A 294 14.70 -18.57 -4.25
CA ARG A 294 15.45 -19.72 -4.72
C ARG A 294 14.59 -20.72 -5.48
N SER A 295 13.38 -21.02 -5.01
CA SER A 295 12.49 -22.00 -5.67
C SER A 295 11.99 -21.52 -7.03
N LEU A 296 11.87 -20.22 -7.26
CA LEU A 296 11.47 -19.65 -8.55
C LEU A 296 12.63 -19.67 -9.57
N PHE A 297 13.88 -19.56 -9.11
CA PHE A 297 15.07 -19.62 -9.99
C PHE A 297 15.55 -21.06 -10.27
N GLU A 298 15.21 -22.03 -9.42
CA GLU A 298 15.59 -23.43 -9.61
C GLU A 298 14.63 -24.20 -10.53
N GLN A 299 13.51 -23.60 -10.96
CA GLN A 299 12.51 -24.17 -11.87
C GLN A 299 12.53 -23.53 -13.28
N SER A 300 13.45 -22.63 -13.56
CA SER A 300 13.74 -22.02 -14.86
C SER A 300 15.04 -22.60 -15.45
#